data_835a79ca8c1b29201e52679c66ad169d
#
_entry.id   835a79ca8c1b29201e52679c66ad169d
#
_cell.length_a   1.000
_cell.length_b   1.000
_cell.length_c   1.000
_cell.angle_alpha   90.00
_cell.angle_beta   90.00
_cell.angle_gamma   90.00
#
_symmetry.space_group_name_H-M   'P 1'
#
loop_
_entity.id
_entity.type
_entity.pdbx_description
1 polymer ?
#
loop_
_entity_poly.entity_id
_entity_poly.type
_entity_poly.pdbx_seq_one_letter_code
_entity_poly.pdbx_strand_id
1 'polypeptide(L)'
;LVIVLVPSVITAQAPVQGPRVSPDAVLPGELVIEPATLINLGFEWFIQGDANLNASVDVSFRERGAGMWRPALPLLRLQGERIYAESRIDLIAPNMFAGSVLDLEPGTAYEVQLTMADP
;
A
#
# COMPACT_ATOMS: atom_id res chain seq x y z
N LEU A 1 11.80 -12.96 10.76
CA LEU A 1 11.46 -11.59 10.36
C LEU A 1 10.21 -11.14 11.13
N VAL A 2 10.34 -10.11 11.94
CA VAL A 2 9.22 -9.50 12.67
C VAL A 2 8.93 -8.15 12.06
N ILE A 3 7.65 -7.85 11.82
CA ILE A 3 7.19 -6.60 11.23
C ILE A 3 6.38 -5.83 12.26
N VAL A 4 6.70 -4.56 12.43
CA VAL A 4 5.81 -3.58 13.06
C VAL A 4 5.38 -2.60 11.98
N LEU A 5 4.10 -2.58 11.66
CA LEU A 5 3.54 -1.72 10.63
C LEU A 5 2.95 -0.47 11.27
N VAL A 6 3.30 0.70 10.74
CA VAL A 6 2.69 1.97 11.10
C VAL A 6 2.05 2.56 9.84
N PRO A 7 0.75 2.34 9.61
CA PRO A 7 0.06 2.99 8.50
C PRO A 7 -0.19 4.47 8.82
N SER A 8 0.04 5.32 7.85
CA SER A 8 -0.31 6.74 7.93
C SER A 8 -1.16 7.12 6.73
N VAL A 9 -2.28 7.77 6.97
CA VAL A 9 -3.16 8.30 5.93
C VAL A 9 -3.14 9.81 6.02
N ILE A 10 -2.71 10.46 4.95
CA ILE A 10 -2.76 11.90 4.80
C ILE A 10 -3.80 12.20 3.72
N THR A 11 -4.95 12.70 4.14
CA THR A 11 -6.01 13.12 3.23
C THR A 11 -6.08 14.64 3.19
N ALA A 12 -6.06 15.22 1.99
CA ALA A 12 -6.40 16.62 1.80
C ALA A 12 -7.92 16.77 1.96
N GLN A 13 -8.37 17.33 3.07
CA GLN A 13 -9.81 17.53 3.32
C GLN A 13 -10.29 18.83 2.66
N ALA A 14 -11.18 18.69 1.66
CA ALA A 14 -12.07 19.78 1.27
C ALA A 14 -13.19 19.93 2.35
N PRO A 15 -13.73 21.15 2.58
CA PRO A 15 -14.83 21.33 3.52
C PRO A 15 -16.05 20.49 3.11
N VAL A 16 -16.47 19.60 4.01
CA VAL A 16 -17.57 18.65 3.80
C VAL A 16 -18.90 19.39 3.84
N GLN A 17 -19.58 19.52 2.71
CA GLN A 17 -21.00 19.83 2.66
C GLN A 17 -21.81 18.55 2.45
N GLY A 18 -22.32 17.98 3.56
CA GLY A 18 -23.22 16.83 3.54
C GLY A 18 -22.57 15.45 3.32
N PRO A 19 -23.33 14.34 3.37
CA PRO A 19 -22.80 12.97 3.43
C PRO A 19 -22.35 12.38 2.08
N ARG A 20 -21.99 13.19 1.11
CA ARG A 20 -21.49 12.71 -0.19
C ARG A 20 -19.97 12.72 -0.18
N VAL A 21 -19.40 11.54 0.04
CA VAL A 21 -17.98 11.32 -0.24
C VAL A 21 -17.79 11.45 -1.75
N SER A 22 -16.85 12.30 -2.17
CA SER A 22 -16.48 12.40 -3.59
C SER A 22 -16.00 11.04 -4.10
N PRO A 23 -16.40 10.61 -5.31
CA PRO A 23 -15.86 9.39 -5.90
C PRO A 23 -14.35 9.46 -6.14
N ASP A 24 -13.79 10.67 -6.16
CA ASP A 24 -12.36 10.91 -6.31
C ASP A 24 -11.60 10.77 -5.00
N ALA A 25 -12.26 10.88 -3.86
CA ALA A 25 -11.62 10.70 -2.56
C ALA A 25 -11.24 9.23 -2.33
N VAL A 26 -10.03 9.00 -1.84
CA VAL A 26 -9.59 7.67 -1.44
C VAL A 26 -10.12 7.33 -0.06
N LEU A 27 -10.70 6.14 0.07
CA LEU A 27 -11.11 5.57 1.35
C LEU A 27 -10.26 4.33 1.62
N PRO A 28 -9.35 4.36 2.60
CA PRO A 28 -8.54 3.21 2.95
C PRO A 28 -9.43 2.06 3.46
N GLY A 29 -9.17 0.87 2.96
CA GLY A 29 -9.81 -0.37 3.38
C GLY A 29 -8.82 -1.28 4.08
N GLU A 30 -9.00 -2.58 3.88
CA GLU A 30 -8.16 -3.61 4.45
C GLU A 30 -6.72 -3.53 3.95
N LEU A 31 -5.78 -3.61 4.89
CA LEU A 31 -4.36 -3.79 4.59
C LEU A 31 -3.98 -5.24 4.86
N VAL A 32 -3.50 -5.93 3.85
CA VAL A 32 -3.01 -7.29 3.94
C VAL A 32 -1.49 -7.29 3.90
N ILE A 33 -0.88 -7.93 4.88
CA ILE A 33 0.57 -8.18 4.90
C ILE A 33 0.76 -9.61 4.42
N GLU A 34 1.40 -9.76 3.27
CA GLU A 34 1.70 -11.07 2.72
C GLU A 34 2.69 -11.86 3.61
N PRO A 35 2.64 -13.19 3.57
CA PRO A 35 3.66 -13.98 4.23
C PRO A 35 5.06 -13.56 3.79
N ALA A 36 5.90 -13.19 4.75
CA ALA A 36 7.25 -12.75 4.47
C ALA A 36 8.07 -13.87 3.82
N THR A 37 8.84 -13.52 2.81
CA THR A 37 9.92 -14.39 2.32
C THR A 37 11.17 -14.20 3.18
N LEU A 38 12.25 -14.86 2.82
CA LEU A 38 13.52 -14.73 3.57
C LEU A 38 14.05 -13.29 3.59
N ILE A 39 13.82 -12.54 2.50
CA ILE A 39 14.41 -11.21 2.26
C ILE A 39 13.41 -10.15 1.78
N ASN A 40 12.11 -10.48 1.67
CA ASN A 40 11.11 -9.55 1.14
C ASN A 40 9.85 -9.52 2.01
N LEU A 41 9.20 -8.34 2.01
CA LEU A 41 7.89 -8.10 2.62
C LEU A 41 6.93 -7.59 1.56
N GLY A 42 5.75 -8.18 1.48
CA GLY A 42 4.70 -7.79 0.53
C GLY A 42 3.50 -7.17 1.21
N PHE A 43 2.86 -6.22 0.53
CA PHE A 43 1.70 -5.49 1.02
C PHE A 43 0.65 -5.36 -0.06
N GLU A 44 -0.61 -5.55 0.33
CA GLU A 44 -1.79 -5.23 -0.45
C GLU A 44 -2.69 -4.32 0.37
N TRP A 45 -3.01 -3.15 -0.14
CA TRP A 45 -3.89 -2.20 0.54
C TRP A 45 -5.12 -1.93 -0.32
N PHE A 46 -6.23 -2.54 0.05
CA PHE A 46 -7.50 -2.36 -0.63
C PHE A 46 -8.07 -0.98 -0.33
N ILE A 47 -8.66 -0.36 -1.33
CA ILE A 47 -9.25 0.98 -1.20
C ILE A 47 -10.63 1.02 -1.87
N GLN A 48 -11.36 2.09 -1.57
CA GLN A 48 -12.53 2.52 -2.34
C GLN A 48 -12.31 3.95 -2.83
N GLY A 49 -13.01 4.34 -3.87
CA GLY A 49 -12.88 5.67 -4.45
C GLY A 49 -11.64 5.82 -5.30
N ASP A 50 -11.02 7.00 -5.26
CA ASP A 50 -9.87 7.39 -6.08
C ASP A 50 -10.13 7.20 -7.59
N ALA A 51 -11.30 7.67 -8.04
CA ALA A 51 -11.70 7.54 -9.46
C ALA A 51 -10.80 8.35 -10.40
N ASN A 52 -10.17 9.41 -9.89
CA ASN A 52 -9.20 10.24 -10.62
C ASN A 52 -7.78 9.67 -10.63
N LEU A 53 -7.51 8.56 -9.92
CA LEU A 53 -6.24 7.84 -9.88
C LEU A 53 -5.04 8.70 -9.45
N ASN A 54 -5.25 9.66 -8.56
CA ASN A 54 -4.19 10.55 -8.09
C ASN A 54 -3.65 10.21 -6.69
N ALA A 55 -4.28 9.26 -6.00
CA ALA A 55 -3.77 8.79 -4.72
C ALA A 55 -2.47 7.99 -4.90
N SER A 56 -1.61 8.06 -3.91
CA SER A 56 -0.33 7.36 -3.87
C SER A 56 -0.07 6.76 -2.50
N VAL A 57 0.80 5.76 -2.43
CA VAL A 57 1.26 5.18 -1.17
C VAL A 57 2.78 5.11 -1.18
N ASP A 58 3.40 5.95 -0.36
CA ASP A 58 4.83 5.92 -0.11
C ASP A 58 5.17 4.88 0.95
N VAL A 59 6.33 4.26 0.80
CA VAL A 59 6.81 3.21 1.68
C VAL A 59 8.16 3.61 2.25
N SER A 60 8.29 3.50 3.57
CA SER A 60 9.55 3.66 4.28
C SER A 60 9.77 2.46 5.21
N PHE A 61 10.99 2.11 5.46
CA PHE A 61 11.34 1.00 6.34
C PHE A 61 12.62 1.27 7.12
N ARG A 62 12.77 0.57 8.21
CA ARG A 62 14.00 0.56 9.02
C ARG A 62 14.10 -0.75 9.80
N GLU A 63 15.30 -1.10 10.21
CA GLU A 63 15.47 -2.12 11.23
C GLU A 63 14.82 -1.63 12.53
N ARG A 64 14.19 -2.55 13.25
CA ARG A 64 13.54 -2.24 14.53
C ARG A 64 14.53 -1.59 15.49
N GLY A 65 14.17 -0.40 15.99
CA GLY A 65 15.00 0.39 16.87
C GLY A 65 16.05 1.26 16.19
N ALA A 66 16.22 1.19 14.88
CA ALA A 66 17.10 2.10 14.15
C ALA A 66 16.52 3.53 14.10
N GLY A 67 17.40 4.53 14.08
CA GLY A 67 16.98 5.93 14.12
C GLY A 67 16.46 6.50 12.80
N MET A 68 16.91 5.95 11.66
CA MET A 68 16.62 6.53 10.33
C MET A 68 15.70 5.62 9.50
N TRP A 69 14.64 6.23 8.95
CA TRP A 69 13.80 5.61 7.94
C TRP A 69 14.48 5.69 6.56
N ARG A 70 14.41 4.61 5.82
CA ARG A 70 14.88 4.51 4.44
C ARG A 70 13.68 4.40 3.49
N PRO A 71 13.67 5.10 2.36
CA PRO A 71 12.60 4.95 1.37
C PRO A 71 12.70 3.59 0.67
N ALA A 72 11.55 3.00 0.39
CA ALA A 72 11.39 1.87 -0.52
C ALA A 72 10.65 2.33 -1.78
N LEU A 73 10.42 1.41 -2.71
CA LEU A 73 9.55 1.67 -3.85
C LEU A 73 8.12 1.94 -3.34
N PRO A 74 7.41 2.93 -3.89
CA PRO A 74 6.01 3.15 -3.58
C PRO A 74 5.17 1.94 -4.00
N LEU A 75 4.01 1.77 -3.37
CA LEU A 75 3.08 0.75 -3.82
C LEU A 75 2.50 1.13 -5.19
N LEU A 76 2.32 0.13 -6.03
CA LEU A 76 1.70 0.28 -7.34
C LEU A 76 0.18 0.40 -7.20
N ARG A 77 -0.40 1.39 -7.87
CA ARG A 77 -1.85 1.57 -7.98
C ARG A 77 -2.43 0.59 -9.00
N LEU A 78 -3.39 -0.24 -8.57
CA LEU A 78 -4.12 -1.20 -9.41
C LEU A 78 -5.60 -0.85 -9.42
N GLN A 79 -6.23 -0.92 -10.60
CA GLN A 79 -7.67 -0.72 -10.75
C GLN A 79 -8.19 -1.37 -12.03
N GLY A 80 -8.83 -2.50 -11.89
CA GLY A 80 -9.56 -3.15 -12.97
C GLY A 80 -8.70 -3.71 -14.10
N GLU A 81 -7.40 -3.78 -13.93
CA GLU A 81 -6.52 -4.42 -14.91
C GLU A 81 -6.84 -5.91 -15.02
N ARG A 82 -6.92 -6.40 -16.25
CA ARG A 82 -7.05 -7.83 -16.50
C ARG A 82 -5.69 -8.50 -16.39
N ILE A 83 -5.59 -9.45 -15.49
CA ILE A 83 -4.40 -10.28 -15.34
C ILE A 83 -4.70 -11.62 -16.03
N TYR A 84 -4.02 -11.87 -17.12
CA TYR A 84 -4.20 -13.06 -17.94
C TYR A 84 -2.88 -13.78 -18.18
N ALA A 85 -2.82 -15.05 -17.87
CA ALA A 85 -1.65 -15.89 -18.15
C ALA A 85 -2.11 -17.26 -18.69
N GLU A 86 -2.07 -17.41 -20.00
CA GLU A 86 -2.24 -18.65 -20.76
C GLU A 86 -3.16 -19.71 -20.13
N SER A 87 -4.45 -19.42 -20.02
CA SER A 87 -5.49 -20.32 -19.48
C SER A 87 -5.37 -20.70 -18.00
N ARG A 88 -4.38 -20.25 -17.28
CA ARG A 88 -4.21 -20.57 -15.85
C ARG A 88 -4.68 -19.45 -14.92
N ILE A 89 -4.57 -18.21 -15.36
CA ILE A 89 -4.99 -17.04 -14.59
C ILE A 89 -5.77 -16.13 -15.51
N ASP A 90 -7.00 -15.83 -15.13
CA ASP A 90 -7.84 -14.83 -15.78
C ASP A 90 -8.63 -14.12 -14.66
N LEU A 91 -8.12 -13.00 -14.20
CA LEU A 91 -8.74 -12.24 -13.14
C LEU A 91 -8.62 -10.74 -13.40
N ILE A 92 -9.49 -10.00 -12.76
CA ILE A 92 -9.45 -8.52 -12.76
C ILE A 92 -8.91 -8.05 -11.42
N ALA A 93 -7.88 -7.22 -11.46
CA ALA A 93 -7.30 -6.65 -10.25
C ALA A 93 -8.33 -5.79 -9.51
N PRO A 94 -8.48 -5.94 -8.21
CA PRO A 94 -9.34 -5.06 -7.40
C PRO A 94 -8.78 -3.65 -7.34
N ASN A 95 -9.58 -2.73 -6.78
CA ASN A 95 -9.14 -1.36 -6.50
C ASN A 95 -8.22 -1.38 -5.27
N MET A 96 -6.91 -1.24 -5.49
CA MET A 96 -5.92 -1.44 -4.45
C MET A 96 -4.56 -0.84 -4.78
N PHE A 97 -3.71 -0.81 -3.77
CA PHE A 97 -2.27 -0.64 -3.91
C PHE A 97 -1.57 -1.95 -3.56
N ALA A 98 -0.51 -2.30 -4.28
CA ALA A 98 0.29 -3.48 -4.00
C ALA A 98 1.78 -3.23 -4.25
N GLY A 99 2.62 -3.87 -3.48
CA GLY A 99 4.08 -3.77 -3.65
C GLY A 99 4.85 -4.46 -2.55
N SER A 100 6.16 -4.32 -2.61
CA SER A 100 7.06 -5.05 -1.72
C SER A 100 8.24 -4.20 -1.29
N VAL A 101 8.73 -4.46 -0.08
CA VAL A 101 10.06 -4.04 0.36
C VAL A 101 11.01 -5.20 0.09
N LEU A 102 12.05 -4.94 -0.68
CA LEU A 102 12.96 -5.95 -1.23
C LEU A 102 14.35 -5.87 -0.58
N ASP A 103 15.11 -6.94 -0.72
CA ASP A 103 16.52 -7.02 -0.33
C ASP A 103 16.77 -6.74 1.18
N LEU A 104 15.92 -7.29 2.02
CA LEU A 104 16.05 -7.20 3.46
C LEU A 104 17.02 -8.26 4.00
N GLU A 105 17.61 -7.98 5.16
CA GLU A 105 18.48 -8.94 5.84
C GLU A 105 17.66 -10.09 6.45
N PRO A 106 18.03 -11.36 6.21
CA PRO A 106 17.39 -12.50 6.82
C PRO A 106 17.45 -12.44 8.36
N GLY A 107 16.42 -12.97 9.02
CA GLY A 107 16.39 -13.09 10.46
C GLY A 107 16.34 -11.77 11.23
N THR A 108 16.01 -10.68 10.56
CA THR A 108 16.02 -9.32 11.09
C THR A 108 14.60 -8.80 11.24
N ALA A 109 14.33 -8.08 12.32
CA ALA A 109 13.06 -7.40 12.53
C ALA A 109 13.06 -6.01 11.88
N TYR A 110 12.01 -5.72 11.12
CA TYR A 110 11.83 -4.43 10.44
C TYR A 110 10.54 -3.74 10.87
N GLU A 111 10.58 -2.43 10.88
CA GLU A 111 9.41 -1.56 10.92
C GLU A 111 9.18 -1.01 9.51
N VAL A 112 7.93 -1.07 9.06
CA VAL A 112 7.52 -0.53 7.75
C VAL A 112 6.42 0.49 7.95
N GLN A 113 6.54 1.62 7.30
CA GLN A 113 5.55 2.69 7.28
C GLN A 113 5.00 2.86 5.88
N LEU A 114 3.68 2.76 5.75
CA LEU A 114 2.95 3.06 4.53
C LEU A 114 2.20 4.38 4.74
N THR A 115 2.40 5.32 3.85
CA THR A 115 1.75 6.64 3.90
C THR A 115 0.93 6.85 2.65
N MET A 116 -0.39 6.88 2.81
CA MET A 116 -1.33 7.16 1.72
C MET A 116 -1.57 8.66 1.63
N ALA A 117 -1.44 9.20 0.43
CA ALA A 117 -1.74 10.59 0.12
C ALA A 117 -2.77 10.67 -1.01
N ASP A 118 -3.71 11.58 -0.86
CA ASP A 118 -4.75 11.92 -1.84
C ASP A 118 -4.76 13.43 -2.01
N PRO A 119 -4.12 13.94 -3.05
CA PRO A 119 -4.02 15.39 -3.29
C PRO A 119 -5.36 16.03 -3.68
#